data_16bef860108473c56e27cc18b07c1a6a
#
_entry.id   16bef860108473c56e27cc18b07c1a6a
#
_cell.length_a   1.000
_cell.length_b   1.000
_cell.length_c   1.000
_cell.angle_alpha   90.00
_cell.angle_beta   90.00
_cell.angle_gamma   90.00
#
_symmetry.space_group_name_H-M   'P 1'
#
loop_
_entity.id
_entity.type
_entity.pdbx_description
1 polymer ?
#
loop_
_entity_poly.entity_id
_entity_poly.type
_entity_poly.pdbx_seq_one_letter_code
_entity_poly.pdbx_strand_id
1 'polypeptide(L)'
;ENHEQDLATEMELIRRSDKPIIGVCLGFELICHVYGSKMEKEDVREKGIIEIDVLLPDPVFVGREKLRVYMAHKWHVKDVGPELTILASSHKGIDAVKHKTRPMYGFQFHPEILEEANNGAEVFNKCLDILTS
;
A
#
# COMPACT_ATOMS: atom_id res chain seq x y z
N GLU A 1 0.32 1.44 23.73
CA GLU A 1 -0.77 1.82 22.88
C GLU A 1 -1.30 0.65 22.07
N ASN A 2 -2.59 0.47 22.08
CA ASN A 2 -3.20 -0.74 21.54
C ASN A 2 -3.89 -0.43 20.21
N HIS A 3 -3.10 -0.28 19.16
CA HIS A 3 -3.60 0.04 17.83
C HIS A 3 -4.49 -1.07 17.28
N GLU A 4 -4.18 -2.32 17.57
CA GLU A 4 -4.98 -3.43 17.06
C GLU A 4 -6.42 -3.36 17.56
N GLN A 5 -6.59 -3.06 18.84
CA GLN A 5 -7.92 -2.95 19.41
C GLN A 5 -8.69 -1.76 18.83
N ASP A 6 -8.02 -0.62 18.67
CA ASP A 6 -8.62 0.59 18.13
C ASP A 6 -8.99 0.44 16.67
N LEU A 7 -8.31 -0.44 15.94
CA LEU A 7 -8.49 -0.63 14.51
C LEU A 7 -9.29 -1.88 14.16
N ALA A 8 -9.91 -2.51 15.15
CA ALA A 8 -10.65 -3.74 14.93
C ALA A 8 -11.76 -3.58 13.90
N THR A 9 -12.46 -2.43 13.91
CA THR A 9 -13.53 -2.18 12.94
C THR A 9 -12.97 -2.09 11.52
N GLU A 10 -11.85 -1.40 11.35
CA GLU A 10 -11.21 -1.29 10.06
C GLU A 10 -10.76 -2.64 9.53
N MET A 11 -10.20 -3.48 10.39
CA MET A 11 -9.78 -4.82 9.99
C MET A 11 -10.96 -5.70 9.60
N GLU A 12 -12.09 -5.58 10.30
CA GLU A 12 -13.31 -6.31 9.93
C GLU A 12 -13.84 -5.87 8.57
N LEU A 13 -13.80 -4.57 8.28
CA LEU A 13 -14.18 -4.06 6.97
C LEU A 13 -13.31 -4.68 5.88
N ILE A 14 -12.00 -4.75 6.11
CA ILE A 14 -11.07 -5.34 5.15
C ILE A 14 -11.42 -6.82 4.93
N ARG A 15 -11.74 -7.54 5.98
CA ARG A 15 -12.06 -8.96 5.87
C ARG A 15 -13.38 -9.22 5.13
N ARG A 16 -14.39 -8.40 5.37
CA ARG A 16 -15.78 -8.75 5.04
C ARG A 16 -16.40 -7.91 3.94
N SER A 17 -15.91 -6.70 3.68
CA SER A 17 -16.53 -5.82 2.70
C SER A 17 -16.38 -6.37 1.29
N ASP A 18 -17.43 -6.28 0.50
CA ASP A 18 -17.39 -6.58 -0.93
C ASP A 18 -17.21 -5.30 -1.77
N LYS A 19 -17.09 -4.16 -1.10
CA LYS A 19 -16.87 -2.87 -1.74
C LYS A 19 -15.40 -2.66 -2.08
N PRO A 20 -15.10 -1.82 -3.06
CA PRO A 20 -13.70 -1.47 -3.35
C PRO A 20 -13.01 -0.84 -2.15
N ILE A 21 -11.77 -1.21 -1.91
CA ILE A 21 -10.97 -0.69 -0.81
C ILE A 21 -9.60 -0.26 -1.34
N ILE A 22 -9.18 0.94 -0.94
CA ILE A 22 -7.80 1.39 -1.13
C ILE A 22 -7.25 1.71 0.24
N GLY A 23 -6.18 1.00 0.64
CA GLY A 23 -5.49 1.28 1.89
C GLY A 23 -4.20 2.03 1.62
N VAL A 24 -3.99 3.16 2.30
CA VAL A 24 -2.74 3.91 2.15
C VAL A 24 -2.07 4.01 3.52
N CYS A 25 -0.76 3.91 3.52
CA CYS A 25 0.05 4.01 4.73
C CYS A 25 -0.43 3.03 5.80
N LEU A 26 -1.09 3.48 6.87
CA LEU A 26 -1.63 2.60 7.89
C LEU A 26 -2.65 1.61 7.31
N GLY A 27 -3.49 2.08 6.38
CA GLY A 27 -4.46 1.19 5.71
C GLY A 27 -3.80 0.07 4.93
N PHE A 28 -2.68 0.36 4.27
CA PHE A 28 -1.88 -0.66 3.61
C PHE A 28 -1.36 -1.69 4.63
N GLU A 29 -0.85 -1.21 5.76
CA GLU A 29 -0.33 -2.09 6.79
C GLU A 29 -1.44 -2.99 7.36
N LEU A 30 -2.65 -2.45 7.51
CA LEU A 30 -3.79 -3.24 7.97
C LEU A 30 -4.19 -4.31 6.97
N ILE A 31 -4.21 -3.99 5.69
CA ILE A 31 -4.49 -4.99 4.65
C ILE A 31 -3.46 -6.11 4.72
N CYS A 32 -2.19 -5.75 4.81
CA CYS A 32 -1.12 -6.74 4.90
C CYS A 32 -1.28 -7.60 6.16
N HIS A 33 -1.58 -6.97 7.28
CA HIS A 33 -1.77 -7.69 8.55
C HIS A 33 -2.93 -8.68 8.47
N VAL A 34 -4.07 -8.24 7.93
CA VAL A 34 -5.26 -9.09 7.81
C VAL A 34 -4.97 -10.33 6.98
N TYR A 35 -4.14 -10.21 5.95
CA TYR A 35 -3.85 -11.32 5.06
C TYR A 35 -2.52 -12.03 5.37
N GLY A 36 -2.05 -11.89 6.61
CA GLY A 36 -0.97 -12.74 7.11
C GLY A 36 0.44 -12.39 6.66
N SER A 37 0.68 -11.12 6.39
CA SER A 37 2.00 -10.66 5.93
C SER A 37 3.01 -10.59 7.06
N LYS A 38 4.29 -10.69 6.72
CA LYS A 38 5.37 -10.48 7.68
C LYS A 38 5.79 -9.02 7.65
N MET A 39 5.87 -8.41 8.83
CA MET A 39 6.19 -7.01 8.96
C MET A 39 7.26 -6.83 10.03
N GLU A 40 8.15 -5.86 9.81
CA GLU A 40 9.20 -5.51 10.77
C GLU A 40 9.15 -4.03 11.06
N LYS A 41 9.32 -3.68 12.32
CA LYS A 41 9.36 -2.28 12.75
C LYS A 41 10.81 -1.86 12.89
N GLU A 42 11.13 -0.67 12.36
CA GLU A 42 12.45 -0.06 12.53
C GLU A 42 12.39 1.07 13.53
N ASP A 43 13.53 1.33 14.18
CA ASP A 43 13.62 2.39 15.18
C ASP A 43 13.47 3.77 14.56
N VAL A 44 13.93 3.94 13.33
CA VAL A 44 13.91 5.22 12.64
C VAL A 44 12.87 5.18 11.53
N ARG A 45 12.02 6.22 11.51
CA ARG A 45 11.00 6.36 10.48
C ARG A 45 11.66 6.63 9.13
N GLU A 46 11.26 5.88 8.12
CA GLU A 46 11.60 6.22 6.74
C GLU A 46 10.76 7.41 6.32
N LYS A 47 11.38 8.50 5.89
CA LYS A 47 10.66 9.72 5.57
C LYS A 47 11.32 10.42 4.38
N GLY A 48 10.48 10.89 3.46
CA GLY A 48 10.93 11.64 2.30
C GLY A 48 10.52 10.99 1.00
N ILE A 49 11.04 11.55 -0.10
CA ILE A 49 10.78 11.01 -1.44
C ILE A 49 11.72 9.83 -1.69
N ILE A 50 11.14 8.68 -1.97
CA ILE A 50 11.85 7.42 -2.20
C ILE A 50 11.47 6.91 -3.58
N GLU A 51 12.45 6.39 -4.30
CA GLU A 51 12.17 5.71 -5.57
C GLU A 51 11.87 4.25 -5.30
N ILE A 52 10.75 3.75 -5.85
CA ILE A 52 10.38 2.35 -5.72
C ILE A 52 10.28 1.73 -7.10
N ASP A 53 10.45 0.39 -7.15
CA ASP A 53 10.41 -0.35 -8.40
C ASP A 53 9.05 -1.01 -8.57
N VAL A 54 8.47 -0.85 -9.77
CA VAL A 54 7.25 -1.56 -10.15
C VAL A 54 7.67 -2.98 -10.56
N LEU A 55 7.18 -3.96 -9.83
CA LEU A 55 7.51 -5.36 -10.08
C LEU A 55 6.54 -6.03 -11.02
N LEU A 56 5.29 -5.55 -11.05
CA LEU A 56 4.24 -6.10 -11.88
C LEU A 56 3.52 -4.95 -12.59
N PRO A 57 3.44 -4.96 -13.91
CA PRO A 57 2.82 -3.84 -14.63
C PRO A 57 1.30 -3.86 -14.48
N ASP A 58 0.81 -3.17 -13.47
CA ASP A 58 -0.61 -3.01 -13.24
C ASP A 58 -1.05 -1.66 -13.83
N PRO A 59 -2.29 -1.54 -14.33
CA PRO A 59 -2.77 -0.26 -14.88
C PRO A 59 -2.64 0.93 -13.95
N VAL A 60 -2.64 0.71 -12.61
CA VAL A 60 -2.50 1.82 -11.66
C VAL A 60 -1.20 2.58 -11.83
N PHE A 61 -0.17 1.97 -12.39
CA PHE A 61 1.14 2.59 -12.54
C PHE A 61 1.29 3.39 -13.84
N VAL A 62 0.28 3.35 -14.70
CA VAL A 62 0.23 4.13 -15.94
C VAL A 62 1.47 3.92 -16.81
N GLY A 63 1.94 2.67 -16.88
CA GLY A 63 3.10 2.31 -17.69
C GLY A 63 4.45 2.61 -17.09
N ARG A 64 4.50 3.14 -15.88
CA ARG A 64 5.79 3.46 -15.23
C ARG A 64 6.45 2.20 -14.69
N GLU A 65 7.77 2.13 -14.80
CA GLU A 65 8.57 1.05 -14.23
C GLU A 65 9.13 1.43 -12.87
N LYS A 66 9.21 2.71 -12.57
CA LYS A 66 9.68 3.24 -11.29
C LYS A 66 8.77 4.39 -10.89
N LEU A 67 8.64 4.57 -9.58
CA LEU A 67 7.82 5.65 -9.01
C LEU A 67 8.64 6.40 -7.99
N ARG A 68 8.42 7.69 -7.91
CA ARG A 68 8.95 8.51 -6.82
C ARG A 68 7.76 8.85 -5.93
N VAL A 69 7.83 8.41 -4.68
CA VAL A 69 6.70 8.50 -3.75
C VAL A 69 7.16 9.00 -2.40
N TYR A 70 6.24 9.62 -1.66
CA TYR A 70 6.55 10.12 -0.33
C TYR A 70 6.29 9.04 0.71
N MET A 71 7.30 8.73 1.50
CA MET A 71 7.21 7.74 2.57
C MET A 71 7.28 8.41 3.92
N ALA A 72 6.52 7.89 4.89
CA ALA A 72 6.60 8.30 6.28
C ALA A 72 6.09 7.16 7.15
N HIS A 73 6.94 6.16 7.41
CA HIS A 73 6.51 4.99 8.16
C HIS A 73 7.68 4.32 8.87
N LYS A 74 7.37 3.54 9.89
CA LYS A 74 8.35 2.73 10.64
C LYS A 74 8.19 1.25 10.37
N TRP A 75 7.01 0.79 10.00
CA TRP A 75 6.77 -0.62 9.69
C TRP A 75 7.08 -0.90 8.23
N HIS A 76 7.75 -2.01 7.97
CA HIS A 76 8.11 -2.44 6.62
C HIS A 76 7.56 -3.84 6.39
N VAL A 77 6.84 -4.00 5.29
CA VAL A 77 6.28 -5.29 4.92
C VAL A 77 7.37 -6.08 4.20
N LYS A 78 7.73 -7.23 4.77
CA LYS A 78 8.83 -8.04 4.24
C LYS A 78 8.35 -9.18 3.33
N ASP A 79 7.13 -9.65 3.56
CA ASP A 79 6.54 -10.71 2.77
C ASP A 79 5.03 -10.57 2.86
N VAL A 80 4.30 -11.17 1.92
CA VAL A 80 2.84 -11.11 1.91
C VAL A 80 2.25 -12.50 1.95
N GLY A 81 1.02 -12.59 2.48
CA GLY A 81 0.28 -13.84 2.45
C GLY A 81 -0.18 -14.19 1.04
N PRO A 82 -0.69 -15.42 0.85
CA PRO A 82 -0.97 -15.94 -0.50
C PRO A 82 -2.12 -15.24 -1.23
N GLU A 83 -2.94 -14.48 -0.52
CA GLU A 83 -4.07 -13.79 -1.16
C GLU A 83 -3.70 -12.45 -1.76
N LEU A 84 -2.50 -11.96 -1.49
CA LEU A 84 -2.02 -10.68 -2.01
C LEU A 84 -0.99 -10.88 -3.10
N THR A 85 -1.02 -9.99 -4.08
CA THR A 85 -0.02 -9.93 -5.13
C THR A 85 0.85 -8.70 -4.89
N ILE A 86 2.17 -8.89 -4.93
CA ILE A 86 3.13 -7.80 -4.77
C ILE A 86 3.21 -7.02 -6.07
N LEU A 87 3.00 -5.70 -6.01
CA LEU A 87 3.03 -4.85 -7.18
C LEU A 87 4.30 -4.01 -7.27
N ALA A 88 4.81 -3.56 -6.14
CA ALA A 88 5.98 -2.68 -6.12
C ALA A 88 6.75 -2.82 -4.82
N SER A 89 8.05 -2.56 -4.86
CA SER A 89 8.88 -2.66 -3.67
C SER A 89 10.04 -1.66 -3.73
N SER A 90 10.65 -1.43 -2.58
CA SER A 90 11.85 -0.64 -2.43
C SER A 90 12.90 -1.49 -1.72
N HIS A 91 14.07 -0.88 -1.46
CA HIS A 91 15.14 -1.57 -0.76
C HIS A 91 14.74 -2.01 0.66
N LYS A 92 13.72 -1.41 1.23
CA LYS A 92 13.29 -1.71 2.60
C LYS A 92 12.15 -2.71 2.68
N GLY A 93 11.36 -2.86 1.63
CA GLY A 93 10.26 -3.79 1.66
C GLY A 93 9.25 -3.59 0.56
N ILE A 94 8.11 -4.21 0.74
CA ILE A 94 7.01 -4.19 -0.20
C ILE A 94 6.19 -2.93 0.02
N ASP A 95 5.88 -2.21 -1.05
CA ASP A 95 5.25 -0.89 -0.96
C ASP A 95 3.91 -0.80 -1.68
N ALA A 96 3.51 -1.80 -2.45
CA ALA A 96 2.21 -1.83 -3.08
C ALA A 96 1.76 -3.27 -3.27
N VAL A 97 0.49 -3.51 -2.98
CA VAL A 97 -0.12 -4.83 -3.12
C VAL A 97 -1.51 -4.70 -3.69
N LYS A 98 -2.03 -5.82 -4.16
CA LYS A 98 -3.39 -5.94 -4.65
C LYS A 98 -3.90 -7.31 -4.23
N HIS A 99 -5.19 -7.40 -3.84
CA HIS A 99 -5.80 -8.68 -3.55
C HIS A 99 -6.03 -9.42 -4.86
N LYS A 100 -5.86 -10.74 -4.85
CA LYS A 100 -5.96 -11.54 -6.08
C LYS A 100 -7.37 -11.60 -6.65
N THR A 101 -8.39 -11.53 -5.80
CA THR A 101 -9.78 -11.70 -6.24
C THR A 101 -10.71 -10.55 -5.83
N ARG A 102 -10.38 -9.82 -4.76
CA ARG A 102 -11.23 -8.73 -4.27
C ARG A 102 -10.76 -7.39 -4.84
N PRO A 103 -11.67 -6.41 -4.97
CA PRO A 103 -11.29 -5.07 -5.48
C PRO A 103 -10.58 -4.26 -4.40
N MET A 104 -9.33 -4.60 -4.14
CA MET A 104 -8.59 -4.05 -3.02
C MET A 104 -7.13 -3.83 -3.40
N TYR A 105 -6.66 -2.60 -3.19
CA TYR A 105 -5.27 -2.20 -3.39
C TYR A 105 -4.72 -1.61 -2.10
N GLY A 106 -3.42 -1.77 -1.88
CA GLY A 106 -2.74 -1.14 -0.76
C GLY A 106 -1.45 -0.48 -1.21
N PHE A 107 -1.18 0.71 -0.69
CA PHE A 107 0.03 1.47 -1.01
C PHE A 107 0.64 2.00 0.28
N GLN A 108 1.95 1.79 0.47
CA GLN A 108 2.64 2.25 1.68
C GLN A 108 2.81 3.77 1.68
N PHE A 109 2.90 4.36 0.51
CA PHE A 109 3.24 5.79 0.38
C PHE A 109 2.02 6.69 0.61
N HIS A 110 2.32 7.99 0.81
CA HIS A 110 1.32 9.03 1.04
C HIS A 110 0.97 9.72 -0.28
N PRO A 111 -0.20 9.42 -0.87
CA PRO A 111 -0.57 10.07 -2.13
C PRO A 111 -1.02 11.52 -1.95
N GLU A 112 -1.37 11.90 -0.71
CA GLU A 112 -1.86 13.26 -0.44
C GLU A 112 -0.74 14.29 -0.35
N ILE A 113 0.53 13.86 -0.31
CA ILE A 113 1.65 14.79 -0.26
C ILE A 113 1.95 15.27 -1.67
N LEU A 114 1.72 16.55 -1.92
CA LEU A 114 1.82 17.14 -3.26
C LEU A 114 3.19 17.78 -3.46
N GLU A 115 4.18 16.97 -3.81
CA GLU A 115 5.50 17.44 -4.18
C GLU A 115 5.75 17.12 -5.65
N GLU A 116 6.57 17.94 -6.33
CA GLU A 116 6.77 17.81 -7.76
C GLU A 116 7.26 16.42 -8.19
N ALA A 117 8.09 15.81 -7.36
CA ALA A 117 8.70 14.53 -7.71
C ALA A 117 7.84 13.34 -7.28
N ASN A 118 6.63 13.57 -6.80
CA ASN A 118 5.80 12.54 -6.20
C ASN A 118 4.77 12.00 -7.20
N ASN A 119 4.86 10.71 -7.50
CA ASN A 119 3.91 10.03 -8.39
C ASN A 119 2.73 9.41 -7.62
N GLY A 120 2.71 9.54 -6.30
CA GLY A 120 1.70 8.87 -5.48
C GLY A 120 0.28 9.28 -5.79
N ALA A 121 0.05 10.58 -5.99
CA ALA A 121 -1.29 11.07 -6.31
C ALA A 121 -1.78 10.53 -7.66
N GLU A 122 -0.90 10.44 -8.64
CA GLU A 122 -1.24 9.89 -9.94
C GLU A 122 -1.69 8.43 -9.81
N VAL A 123 -0.93 7.63 -9.07
CA VAL A 123 -1.25 6.22 -8.84
C VAL A 123 -2.58 6.09 -8.09
N PHE A 124 -2.76 6.89 -7.04
CA PHE A 124 -3.97 6.84 -6.23
C PHE A 124 -5.21 7.19 -7.06
N ASN A 125 -5.13 8.25 -7.86
CA ASN A 125 -6.25 8.67 -8.70
C ASN A 125 -6.56 7.63 -9.77
N LYS A 126 -5.56 7.01 -10.35
CA LYS A 126 -5.78 5.96 -11.32
C LYS A 126 -6.43 4.74 -10.67
N CYS A 127 -6.03 4.43 -9.46
CA CYS A 127 -6.63 3.34 -8.69
C CYS A 127 -8.11 3.60 -8.42
N LEU A 128 -8.46 4.83 -8.05
CA LEU A 128 -9.86 5.23 -7.87
C LEU A 128 -10.66 5.00 -9.16
N ASP A 129 -10.12 5.43 -10.29
CA ASP A 129 -10.79 5.25 -11.58
C ASP A 129 -11.05 3.78 -11.88
N ILE A 130 -10.06 2.93 -11.65
CA ILE A 130 -10.17 1.50 -11.92
C ILE A 130 -11.23 0.86 -11.03
N LEU A 131 -11.21 1.19 -9.74
CA LEU A 131 -12.11 0.55 -8.77
C LEU A 131 -13.54 1.06 -8.85
N THR A 132 -13.75 2.25 -9.41
CA THR A 132 -15.10 2.84 -9.50
C THR A 132 -15.69 2.84 -10.91
N SER A 133 -15.02 2.26 -11.85
CA SER A 133 -15.51 2.18 -13.23
C SER A 133 -16.47 1.01 -13.46
#